data_8c4fcbcf6cfba759e4b03db90ace47ae
#
_entry.id   8c4fcbcf6cfba759e4b03db90ace47ae
#
_cell.length_a   1.000
_cell.length_b   1.000
_cell.length_c   1.000
_cell.angle_alpha   90.00
_cell.angle_beta   90.00
_cell.angle_gamma   90.00
#
_symmetry.space_group_name_H-M   'P 1'
#
loop_
_entity.id
_entity.type
_entity.pdbx_description
1 polymer ?
#
loop_
_entity_poly.entity_id
_entity_poly.type
_entity_poly.pdbx_seq_one_letter_code
_entity_poly.pdbx_strand_id
1 'polypeptide(L)'
;MQVPPFKRRGRVTRAFACLDFPAGACYNGLENELFTIIFIKGGAAVNQSEATVQYAQALKAGQKTYKDCVLTGRYPYLQILDEILDDSMVAGVVDLGVINIPSEQIVGTKGEGRRTAFAADFMPLLSADSEFAAKWTELCAAHLSDEGIRDPVRCYEYMGRFYVQEGNKRVSVLKSFRAPSVPGYVTRVIPAYSDDEAVVIYYEFMDFYRLSGIYQVYFSRRGGFAKLQAALGFDPDHVWTED
;
A
#
# COMPACT_ATOMS: atom_id res chain seq x y z
N MET A 1 4.93 21.24 -22.33
CA MET A 1 5.32 21.85 -21.06
C MET A 1 6.30 20.87 -20.40
N GLN A 2 7.60 21.19 -20.33
CA GLN A 2 8.60 20.29 -19.73
C GLN A 2 8.46 20.35 -18.21
N VAL A 3 8.20 19.21 -17.57
CA VAL A 3 8.20 19.08 -16.11
C VAL A 3 9.65 19.11 -15.63
N PRO A 4 10.03 20.00 -14.71
CA PRO A 4 11.40 20.07 -14.19
C PRO A 4 11.76 18.80 -13.39
N PRO A 5 13.05 18.38 -13.37
CA PRO A 5 13.49 17.18 -12.69
C PRO A 5 13.35 17.29 -11.16
N PHE A 6 12.82 16.22 -10.58
CA PHE A 6 12.59 16.05 -9.16
C PHE A 6 13.92 15.96 -8.37
N LYS A 7 14.20 16.88 -7.46
CA LYS A 7 15.32 16.77 -6.52
C LYS A 7 14.93 15.87 -5.33
N ARG A 8 15.70 14.80 -5.11
CA ARG A 8 15.60 13.91 -3.95
C ARG A 8 15.64 14.73 -2.65
N ARG A 9 14.66 14.55 -1.79
CA ARG A 9 14.71 14.95 -0.37
C ARG A 9 14.48 13.74 0.53
N GLY A 10 15.14 13.78 1.70
CA GLY A 10 15.25 12.73 2.68
C GLY A 10 13.92 12.32 3.33
N ARG A 11 14.00 11.27 4.11
CA ARG A 11 12.90 10.58 4.81
C ARG A 11 12.06 11.53 5.66
N VAL A 12 10.74 11.48 5.44
CA VAL A 12 9.75 12.04 6.38
C VAL A 12 9.24 10.89 7.26
N THR A 13 9.52 10.98 8.53
CA THR A 13 8.89 10.12 9.57
C THR A 13 8.13 11.02 10.54
N ARG A 14 6.82 10.84 10.59
CA ARG A 14 5.85 11.29 11.61
C ARG A 14 5.43 12.76 11.60
N ALA A 15 4.12 12.95 11.36
CA ALA A 15 3.23 13.61 12.32
C ALA A 15 1.77 13.31 11.91
N PHE A 16 1.06 12.57 12.74
CA PHE A 16 -0.39 12.45 12.68
C PHE A 16 -1.00 13.70 13.32
N ALA A 17 -1.70 14.49 12.54
CA ALA A 17 -2.67 15.44 13.07
C ALA A 17 -4.06 14.86 12.84
N CYS A 18 -4.70 14.41 13.94
CA CYS A 18 -6.14 14.13 13.96
C CYS A 18 -6.91 15.42 13.74
N LEU A 19 -7.71 15.49 12.70
CA LEU A 19 -8.75 16.50 12.54
C LEU A 19 -10.12 15.80 12.56
N ASP A 20 -10.80 15.98 13.69
CA ASP A 20 -12.25 15.88 13.98
C ASP A 20 -13.00 14.61 13.59
N PHE A 21 -13.07 13.70 14.58
CA PHE A 21 -14.23 12.86 14.82
C PHE A 21 -14.96 13.34 16.09
N PRO A 22 -16.32 13.26 16.13
CA PRO A 22 -17.10 13.77 17.25
C PRO A 22 -16.80 13.00 18.54
N ALA A 23 -16.75 13.76 19.64
CA ALA A 23 -16.53 13.29 20.99
C ALA A 23 -17.55 12.22 21.42
N GLY A 24 -17.08 11.08 21.88
CA GLY A 24 -17.92 10.11 22.56
C GLY A 24 -17.46 8.66 22.49
N ALA A 25 -16.22 8.35 22.89
CA ALA A 25 -15.89 7.03 23.39
C ALA A 25 -14.73 7.15 24.38
N CYS A 26 -15.08 7.15 25.65
CA CYS A 26 -14.13 6.94 26.74
C CYS A 26 -13.55 5.53 26.62
N TYR A 27 -12.26 5.42 26.33
CA TYR A 27 -11.52 4.20 26.60
C TYR A 27 -10.93 4.31 28.03
N ASN A 28 -11.57 3.60 28.95
CA ASN A 28 -11.03 3.34 30.27
C ASN A 28 -9.76 2.51 30.14
N GLY A 29 -8.74 2.95 30.84
CA GLY A 29 -7.49 2.26 31.00
C GLY A 29 -7.67 0.86 31.54
N LEU A 30 -6.95 -0.07 30.98
CA LEU A 30 -6.56 -1.33 31.60
C LEU A 30 -5.09 -1.57 31.33
N GLU A 31 -4.35 -1.40 32.38
CA GLU A 31 -3.17 -2.10 32.85
C GLU A 31 -2.13 -2.59 31.81
N ASN A 32 -0.96 -1.96 31.98
CA ASN A 32 0.34 -2.49 31.59
C ASN A 32 0.50 -3.96 32.04
N GLU A 33 0.17 -4.91 31.21
CA GLU A 33 0.82 -6.21 31.28
C GLU A 33 2.02 -6.19 30.33
N LEU A 34 3.18 -6.10 30.95
CA LEU A 34 4.47 -6.44 30.40
C LEU A 34 4.39 -7.85 29.81
N PHE A 35 4.14 -7.97 28.51
CA PHE A 35 4.49 -9.15 27.76
C PHE A 35 6.02 -9.21 27.70
N THR A 36 6.62 -9.81 28.70
CA THR A 36 7.99 -10.30 28.65
C THR A 36 8.01 -11.39 27.58
N ILE A 37 8.32 -11.02 26.33
CA ILE A 37 8.65 -11.98 25.29
C ILE A 37 9.98 -12.59 25.70
N ILE A 38 9.90 -13.79 26.28
CA ILE A 38 11.06 -14.64 26.49
C ILE A 38 11.59 -15.01 25.12
N PHE A 39 12.67 -14.34 24.70
CA PHE A 39 13.45 -14.71 23.52
C PHE A 39 14.14 -16.06 23.79
N ILE A 40 13.47 -17.15 23.43
CA ILE A 40 14.12 -18.47 23.34
C ILE A 40 14.93 -18.45 22.04
N LYS A 41 16.25 -18.42 22.18
CA LYS A 41 17.21 -18.64 21.09
C LYS A 41 17.07 -20.10 20.58
N GLY A 42 16.20 -20.27 19.60
CA GLY A 42 15.94 -21.50 18.84
C GLY A 42 15.33 -21.16 17.49
N GLY A 43 15.79 -20.03 16.89
CA GLY A 43 15.02 -19.19 16.00
C GLY A 43 14.45 -19.79 14.71
N ALA A 44 15.18 -20.61 13.96
CA ALA A 44 14.76 -20.95 12.59
C ALA A 44 13.59 -21.95 12.52
N ALA A 45 13.56 -22.97 13.38
CA ALA A 45 12.52 -24.00 13.35
C ALA A 45 11.19 -23.50 13.92
N VAL A 46 11.22 -22.62 14.92
CA VAL A 46 10.02 -22.01 15.52
C VAL A 46 9.36 -21.06 14.52
N ASN A 47 10.16 -20.23 13.85
CA ASN A 47 9.67 -19.28 12.84
C ASN A 47 9.02 -20.01 11.65
N GLN A 48 9.55 -21.17 11.24
CA GLN A 48 8.99 -21.95 10.14
C GLN A 48 7.64 -22.58 10.49
N SER A 49 7.48 -23.09 11.72
CA SER A 49 6.21 -23.63 12.21
C SER A 49 5.16 -22.53 12.32
N GLU A 50 5.51 -21.38 12.87
CA GLU A 50 4.64 -20.21 12.97
C GLU A 50 4.25 -19.67 11.60
N ALA A 51 5.19 -19.58 10.66
CA ALA A 51 4.94 -19.16 9.29
C ALA A 51 3.97 -20.10 8.56
N THR A 52 4.02 -21.41 8.84
CA THR A 52 3.07 -22.38 8.26
C THR A 52 1.65 -22.14 8.80
N VAL A 53 1.51 -21.89 10.10
CA VAL A 53 0.22 -21.52 10.72
C VAL A 53 -0.31 -20.21 10.13
N GLN A 54 0.56 -19.22 9.94
CA GLN A 54 0.19 -17.94 9.35
C GLN A 54 -0.29 -18.10 7.91
N TYR A 55 0.36 -18.97 7.11
CA TYR A 55 -0.12 -19.28 5.76
C TYR A 55 -1.53 -19.85 5.78
N ALA A 56 -1.81 -20.81 6.66
CA ALA A 56 -3.14 -21.41 6.77
C ALA A 56 -4.22 -20.36 7.15
N GLN A 57 -3.88 -19.42 8.03
CA GLN A 57 -4.78 -18.30 8.40
C GLN A 57 -4.99 -17.36 7.21
N ALA A 58 -3.93 -16.98 6.52
CA ALA A 58 -3.98 -16.12 5.33
C ALA A 58 -4.79 -16.77 4.20
N LEU A 59 -4.60 -18.07 3.96
CA LEU A 59 -5.38 -18.85 2.98
C LEU A 59 -6.88 -18.84 3.31
N LYS A 60 -7.24 -19.06 4.58
CA LYS A 60 -8.63 -18.99 5.03
C LYS A 60 -9.22 -17.59 4.84
N ALA A 61 -8.45 -16.55 5.12
CA ALA A 61 -8.86 -15.17 4.90
C ALA A 61 -9.08 -14.88 3.40
N GLY A 62 -8.15 -15.31 2.53
CA GLY A 62 -8.28 -15.17 1.08
C GLY A 62 -9.51 -15.89 0.52
N GLN A 63 -9.76 -17.12 0.97
CA GLN A 63 -10.96 -17.87 0.58
C GLN A 63 -12.25 -17.17 1.02
N LYS A 64 -12.25 -16.54 2.19
CA LYS A 64 -13.37 -15.72 2.66
C LYS A 64 -13.56 -14.49 1.77
N THR A 65 -12.52 -13.69 1.56
CA THR A 65 -12.58 -12.51 0.70
C THR A 65 -13.05 -12.87 -0.72
N TYR A 66 -12.53 -13.97 -1.29
CA TYR A 66 -12.98 -14.47 -2.58
C TYR A 66 -14.49 -14.73 -2.61
N LYS A 67 -15.00 -15.49 -1.63
CA LYS A 67 -16.43 -15.81 -1.54
C LYS A 67 -17.29 -14.55 -1.37
N ASP A 68 -16.87 -13.63 -0.51
CA ASP A 68 -17.58 -12.38 -0.24
C ASP A 68 -17.65 -11.50 -1.51
N CYS A 69 -16.56 -11.46 -2.28
CA CYS A 69 -16.55 -10.77 -3.57
C CYS A 69 -17.52 -11.39 -4.56
N VAL A 70 -17.48 -12.72 -4.73
CA VAL A 70 -18.39 -13.43 -5.65
C VAL A 70 -19.85 -13.21 -5.26
N LEU A 71 -20.17 -13.34 -3.97
CA LEU A 71 -21.55 -13.16 -3.46
C LEU A 71 -22.07 -11.72 -3.67
N THR A 72 -21.18 -10.72 -3.64
CA THR A 72 -21.54 -9.32 -3.83
C THR A 72 -21.36 -8.81 -5.25
N GLY A 73 -21.05 -9.70 -6.21
CA GLY A 73 -20.82 -9.33 -7.61
C GLY A 73 -19.54 -8.50 -7.84
N ARG A 74 -18.61 -8.45 -6.87
CA ARG A 74 -17.31 -7.79 -7.02
C ARG A 74 -16.28 -8.73 -7.63
N TYR A 75 -15.29 -8.16 -8.30
CA TYR A 75 -14.18 -8.93 -8.85
C TYR A 75 -13.35 -9.55 -7.70
N PRO A 76 -13.13 -10.89 -7.69
CA PRO A 76 -12.58 -11.56 -6.52
C PRO A 76 -11.05 -11.65 -6.48
N TYR A 77 -10.36 -11.28 -7.57
CA TYR A 77 -8.90 -11.35 -7.69
C TYR A 77 -8.25 -9.97 -7.68
N LEU A 78 -6.93 -9.93 -7.79
CA LEU A 78 -6.19 -8.68 -7.94
C LEU A 78 -6.56 -7.96 -9.23
N GLN A 79 -6.67 -6.64 -9.16
CA GLN A 79 -6.80 -5.80 -10.35
C GLN A 79 -5.50 -5.85 -11.18
N ILE A 80 -5.61 -5.72 -12.48
CA ILE A 80 -4.46 -5.72 -13.40
C ILE A 80 -4.34 -4.34 -14.03
N LEU A 81 -3.19 -3.70 -13.83
CA LEU A 81 -2.95 -2.37 -14.39
C LEU A 81 -2.95 -2.39 -15.92
N ASP A 82 -2.36 -3.42 -16.53
CA ASP A 82 -2.29 -3.56 -18.00
C ASP A 82 -3.67 -3.81 -18.66
N GLU A 83 -4.70 -4.19 -17.87
CA GLU A 83 -6.10 -4.25 -18.31
C GLU A 83 -6.84 -2.90 -18.17
N ILE A 84 -6.33 -2.02 -17.30
CA ILE A 84 -6.92 -0.70 -17.00
C ILE A 84 -6.33 0.38 -17.91
N LEU A 85 -5.03 0.27 -18.21
CA LEU A 85 -4.29 1.28 -18.99
C LEU A 85 -4.26 0.92 -20.45
N ASP A 86 -4.60 1.93 -21.26
CA ASP A 86 -4.29 2.00 -22.68
C ASP A 86 -3.17 3.05 -22.89
N ASP A 87 -2.32 2.87 -23.89
CA ASP A 87 -1.24 3.80 -24.21
C ASP A 87 -1.73 5.24 -24.44
N SER A 88 -2.95 5.41 -24.97
CA SER A 88 -3.58 6.72 -25.17
C SER A 88 -3.96 7.41 -23.86
N MET A 89 -4.07 6.68 -22.75
CA MET A 89 -4.39 7.19 -21.42
C MET A 89 -3.16 7.67 -20.64
N VAL A 90 -1.96 7.52 -21.19
CA VAL A 90 -0.70 7.81 -20.51
C VAL A 90 -0.04 9.05 -21.11
N ALA A 91 0.15 10.09 -20.30
CA ALA A 91 0.92 11.28 -20.68
C ALA A 91 2.43 11.11 -20.47
N GLY A 92 2.82 10.23 -19.54
CA GLY A 92 4.22 9.97 -19.23
C GLY A 92 4.40 9.12 -17.97
N VAL A 93 5.65 8.91 -17.60
CA VAL A 93 6.03 8.19 -16.37
C VAL A 93 7.09 8.95 -15.60
N VAL A 94 7.05 8.86 -14.27
CA VAL A 94 8.02 9.50 -13.35
C VAL A 94 8.46 8.49 -12.30
N ASP A 95 9.77 8.37 -12.11
CA ASP A 95 10.34 7.57 -11.02
C ASP A 95 10.28 8.37 -9.71
N LEU A 96 9.58 7.84 -8.71
CA LEU A 96 9.48 8.42 -7.38
C LEU A 96 10.57 7.87 -6.43
N GLY A 97 11.36 6.89 -6.86
CA GLY A 97 12.31 6.20 -6.01
C GLY A 97 11.64 5.29 -4.99
N VAL A 98 12.29 5.11 -3.83
CA VAL A 98 11.75 4.28 -2.74
C VAL A 98 10.87 5.14 -1.84
N ILE A 99 9.61 4.72 -1.70
CA ILE A 99 8.65 5.33 -0.78
C ILE A 99 7.98 4.27 0.09
N ASN A 100 7.39 4.68 1.21
CA ASN A 100 6.53 3.83 2.02
C ASN A 100 5.11 3.90 1.47
N ILE A 101 4.70 2.86 0.76
CA ILE A 101 3.39 2.78 0.12
C ILE A 101 2.34 2.39 1.17
N PRO A 102 1.27 3.17 1.38
CA PRO A 102 0.18 2.76 2.27
C PRO A 102 -0.42 1.42 1.81
N SER A 103 -0.49 0.43 2.71
CA SER A 103 -0.92 -0.93 2.37
C SER A 103 -2.31 -0.99 1.74
N GLU A 104 -3.22 -0.10 2.15
CA GLU A 104 -4.59 -0.02 1.64
C GLU A 104 -4.65 0.45 0.19
N GLN A 105 -3.65 1.21 -0.27
CA GLN A 105 -3.58 1.72 -1.63
C GLN A 105 -2.99 0.71 -2.62
N ILE A 106 -2.40 -0.38 -2.14
CA ILE A 106 -1.91 -1.48 -2.99
C ILE A 106 -3.10 -2.36 -3.33
N VAL A 107 -3.61 -2.24 -4.57
CA VAL A 107 -4.88 -2.85 -4.99
C VAL A 107 -4.74 -3.94 -6.03
N GLY A 108 -3.57 -4.07 -6.69
CA GLY A 108 -3.43 -4.98 -7.79
C GLY A 108 -2.00 -5.29 -8.19
N THR A 109 -1.88 -5.96 -9.32
CA THR A 109 -0.61 -6.31 -9.97
C THR A 109 -0.51 -5.64 -11.33
N LYS A 110 0.72 -5.44 -11.84
CA LYS A 110 0.91 -4.84 -13.16
C LYS A 110 0.36 -5.74 -14.25
N GLY A 111 0.75 -7.00 -14.28
CA GLY A 111 0.38 -7.95 -15.32
C GLY A 111 -0.34 -9.19 -14.80
N GLU A 112 -0.83 -10.03 -15.73
CA GLU A 112 -1.69 -11.18 -15.44
C GLU A 112 -1.03 -12.31 -14.63
N GLY A 113 0.29 -12.40 -14.63
CA GLY A 113 1.07 -13.61 -14.33
C GLY A 113 0.76 -14.36 -13.04
N ARG A 114 0.04 -13.77 -12.07
CA ARG A 114 -0.32 -14.44 -10.81
C ARG A 114 -1.59 -13.90 -10.16
N ARG A 115 -2.46 -13.22 -10.91
CA ARG A 115 -3.68 -12.63 -10.36
C ARG A 115 -4.54 -13.61 -9.58
N THR A 116 -4.72 -14.83 -10.10
CA THR A 116 -5.56 -15.87 -9.51
C THR A 116 -4.93 -16.59 -8.31
N ALA A 117 -3.65 -16.33 -8.02
CA ALA A 117 -3.00 -16.86 -6.83
C ALA A 117 -3.41 -16.12 -5.55
N PHE A 118 -4.04 -14.94 -5.70
CA PHE A 118 -4.45 -14.07 -4.60
C PHE A 118 -5.91 -13.66 -4.73
N ALA A 119 -6.57 -13.49 -3.59
CA ALA A 119 -7.83 -12.76 -3.51
C ALA A 119 -7.60 -11.25 -3.68
N ALA A 120 -8.67 -10.47 -3.81
CA ALA A 120 -8.62 -9.02 -4.03
C ALA A 120 -7.86 -8.23 -2.93
N ASP A 121 -7.69 -8.80 -1.76
CA ASP A 121 -6.94 -8.26 -0.61
C ASP A 121 -5.48 -8.73 -0.52
N PHE A 122 -4.95 -9.40 -1.55
CA PHE A 122 -3.64 -10.05 -1.59
C PHE A 122 -3.51 -11.31 -0.72
N MET A 123 -4.55 -11.77 -0.06
CA MET A 123 -4.46 -13.04 0.65
C MET A 123 -4.39 -14.23 -0.32
N PRO A 124 -3.59 -15.27 0.02
CA PRO A 124 -3.37 -16.40 -0.88
C PRO A 124 -4.63 -17.23 -1.12
N LEU A 125 -4.72 -17.85 -2.30
CA LEU A 125 -5.81 -18.77 -2.69
C LEU A 125 -5.31 -20.17 -3.01
N LEU A 126 -4.00 -20.36 -3.18
CA LEU A 126 -3.41 -21.65 -3.55
C LEU A 126 -3.27 -22.57 -2.33
N SER A 127 -3.32 -23.88 -2.57
CA SER A 127 -3.25 -24.88 -1.49
C SER A 127 -1.90 -24.85 -0.75
N ALA A 128 -1.90 -25.35 0.51
CA ALA A 128 -0.75 -25.30 1.39
C ALA A 128 0.42 -26.20 0.93
N ASP A 129 0.17 -27.16 0.07
CA ASP A 129 1.16 -28.06 -0.53
C ASP A 129 1.77 -27.55 -1.83
N SER A 130 1.39 -26.34 -2.27
CA SER A 130 1.89 -25.74 -3.48
C SER A 130 3.29 -25.14 -3.30
N GLU A 131 4.07 -25.07 -4.39
CA GLU A 131 5.34 -24.32 -4.43
C GLU A 131 5.14 -22.85 -4.05
N PHE A 132 3.98 -22.30 -4.36
CA PHE A 132 3.62 -20.96 -3.96
C PHE A 132 3.59 -20.82 -2.44
N ALA A 133 2.92 -21.77 -1.75
CA ALA A 133 2.82 -21.78 -0.29
C ALA A 133 4.19 -21.93 0.36
N ALA A 134 5.06 -22.81 -0.16
CA ALA A 134 6.42 -22.98 0.34
C ALA A 134 7.19 -21.64 0.29
N LYS A 135 7.19 -20.95 -0.86
CA LYS A 135 7.88 -19.65 -1.00
C LYS A 135 7.23 -18.53 -0.18
N TRP A 136 5.92 -18.57 0.03
CA TRP A 136 5.23 -17.60 0.88
C TRP A 136 5.59 -17.81 2.36
N THR A 137 5.63 -19.07 2.79
CA THR A 137 6.00 -19.47 4.16
C THR A 137 7.46 -19.13 4.47
N GLU A 138 8.38 -19.30 3.50
CA GLU A 138 9.76 -18.89 3.62
C GLU A 138 9.90 -17.37 3.84
N LEU A 139 9.19 -16.55 3.05
CA LEU A 139 9.14 -15.10 3.23
C LEU A 139 8.52 -14.70 4.58
N CYS A 140 7.49 -15.43 5.02
CA CYS A 140 6.86 -15.21 6.31
C CYS A 140 7.83 -15.54 7.47
N ALA A 141 8.57 -16.64 7.38
CA ALA A 141 9.60 -16.98 8.38
C ALA A 141 10.72 -15.92 8.43
N ALA A 142 11.15 -15.39 7.28
CA ALA A 142 12.08 -14.27 7.23
C ALA A 142 11.49 -13.01 7.89
N HIS A 143 10.20 -12.72 7.67
CA HIS A 143 9.52 -11.60 8.31
C HIS A 143 9.46 -11.72 9.84
N LEU A 144 9.28 -12.94 10.34
CA LEU A 144 9.24 -13.25 11.77
C LEU A 144 10.64 -13.31 12.43
N SER A 145 11.69 -13.30 11.64
CA SER A 145 13.06 -13.26 12.14
C SER A 145 13.55 -11.82 12.34
N ASP A 146 14.69 -11.66 13.01
CA ASP A 146 15.36 -10.36 13.17
C ASP A 146 15.79 -9.75 11.83
N GLU A 147 15.88 -10.56 10.77
CA GLU A 147 16.25 -10.13 9.43
C GLU A 147 15.14 -9.31 8.77
N GLY A 148 13.87 -9.73 8.95
CA GLY A 148 12.69 -9.08 8.36
C GLY A 148 12.65 -9.15 6.83
N ILE A 149 11.60 -8.58 6.24
CA ILE A 149 11.51 -8.36 4.79
C ILE A 149 12.07 -6.96 4.49
N ARG A 150 13.29 -6.90 3.95
CA ARG A 150 14.02 -5.64 3.71
C ARG A 150 13.94 -5.15 2.26
N ASP A 151 13.79 -6.06 1.30
CA ASP A 151 13.79 -5.71 -0.11
C ASP A 151 12.52 -4.95 -0.49
N PRO A 152 12.63 -3.71 -1.00
CA PRO A 152 11.49 -2.97 -1.50
C PRO A 152 10.81 -3.73 -2.64
N VAL A 153 9.47 -3.69 -2.69
CA VAL A 153 8.71 -4.17 -3.84
C VAL A 153 8.83 -3.21 -5.02
N ARG A 154 8.52 -3.65 -6.24
CA ARG A 154 8.43 -2.77 -7.39
C ARG A 154 6.97 -2.55 -7.75
N CYS A 155 6.56 -1.29 -7.84
CA CYS A 155 5.18 -0.92 -8.08
C CYS A 155 5.05 0.17 -9.13
N TYR A 156 3.93 0.13 -9.85
CA TYR A 156 3.42 1.28 -10.58
C TYR A 156 2.36 1.98 -9.75
N GLU A 157 2.37 3.30 -9.76
CA GLU A 157 1.29 4.12 -9.19
C GLU A 157 0.51 4.73 -10.35
N TYR A 158 -0.82 4.59 -10.30
CA TYR A 158 -1.76 5.21 -11.22
C TYR A 158 -3.01 5.67 -10.48
N MET A 159 -3.35 6.94 -10.61
CA MET A 159 -4.55 7.54 -10.00
C MET A 159 -4.66 7.27 -8.48
N GLY A 160 -3.53 7.37 -7.75
CA GLY A 160 -3.47 7.14 -6.31
C GLY A 160 -3.56 5.66 -5.88
N ARG A 161 -3.49 4.73 -6.82
CA ARG A 161 -3.51 3.27 -6.59
C ARG A 161 -2.19 2.65 -6.99
N PHE A 162 -1.77 1.63 -6.25
CA PHE A 162 -0.50 0.96 -6.50
C PHE A 162 -0.72 -0.47 -7.01
N TYR A 163 0.04 -0.82 -8.04
CA TYR A 163 0.00 -2.09 -8.74
C TYR A 163 1.38 -2.72 -8.72
N VAL A 164 1.49 -3.89 -8.11
CA VAL A 164 2.78 -4.56 -7.88
C VAL A 164 3.29 -5.18 -9.18
N GLN A 165 4.48 -4.79 -9.61
CA GLN A 165 5.19 -5.45 -10.70
C GLN A 165 5.97 -6.65 -10.18
N GLU A 166 6.68 -6.47 -9.04
CA GLU A 166 7.49 -7.50 -8.42
C GLU A 166 7.32 -7.46 -6.90
N GLY A 167 7.14 -8.64 -6.29
CA GLY A 167 7.03 -8.78 -4.83
C GLY A 167 5.60 -9.03 -4.33
N ASN A 168 4.66 -9.52 -5.16
CA ASN A 168 3.29 -9.82 -4.74
C ASN A 168 3.20 -10.69 -3.47
N LYS A 169 4.11 -11.69 -3.29
CA LYS A 169 4.14 -12.49 -2.07
C LYS A 169 4.62 -11.69 -0.85
N ARG A 170 5.58 -10.77 -1.03
CA ARG A 170 6.05 -9.86 0.04
C ARG A 170 4.89 -8.96 0.51
N VAL A 171 4.15 -8.38 -0.44
CA VAL A 171 2.93 -7.61 -0.13
C VAL A 171 1.91 -8.48 0.61
N SER A 172 1.68 -9.71 0.15
CA SER A 172 0.75 -10.66 0.78
C SER A 172 1.13 -10.95 2.24
N VAL A 173 2.40 -11.26 2.51
CA VAL A 173 2.90 -11.47 3.87
C VAL A 173 2.69 -10.23 4.72
N LEU A 174 3.17 -9.06 4.28
CA LEU A 174 3.06 -7.82 5.04
C LEU A 174 1.60 -7.44 5.34
N LYS A 175 0.69 -7.61 4.35
CA LYS A 175 -0.75 -7.39 4.57
C LYS A 175 -1.36 -8.39 5.54
N SER A 176 -0.89 -9.65 5.58
CA SER A 176 -1.38 -10.65 6.54
C SER A 176 -1.06 -10.27 7.98
N PHE A 177 0.02 -9.53 8.20
CA PHE A 177 0.41 -8.93 9.49
C PHE A 177 -0.16 -7.50 9.69
N ARG A 178 -1.03 -7.03 8.79
CA ARG A 178 -1.62 -5.69 8.85
C ARG A 178 -0.58 -4.57 8.88
N ALA A 179 0.53 -4.75 8.19
CA ALA A 179 1.53 -3.71 8.07
C ALA A 179 0.89 -2.43 7.48
N PRO A 180 1.08 -1.26 8.11
CA PRO A 180 0.44 -0.03 7.65
C PRO A 180 0.98 0.45 6.31
N SER A 181 2.24 0.12 6.01
CA SER A 181 2.90 0.47 4.75
C SER A 181 3.86 -0.60 4.28
N VAL A 182 4.18 -0.57 3.00
CA VAL A 182 5.12 -1.45 2.32
C VAL A 182 6.18 -0.59 1.63
N PRO A 183 7.49 -0.80 1.88
CA PRO A 183 8.53 -0.09 1.15
C PRO A 183 8.56 -0.55 -0.31
N GLY A 184 8.55 0.39 -1.26
CA GLY A 184 8.55 0.07 -2.69
C GLY A 184 9.26 1.10 -3.54
N TYR A 185 9.93 0.61 -4.61
CA TYR A 185 10.32 1.43 -5.75
C TYR A 185 9.09 1.71 -6.58
N VAL A 186 8.75 2.96 -6.76
CA VAL A 186 7.51 3.37 -7.42
C VAL A 186 7.78 4.14 -8.69
N THR A 187 7.20 3.67 -9.78
CA THR A 187 7.07 4.40 -11.04
C THR A 187 5.64 4.93 -11.14
N ARG A 188 5.46 6.26 -11.12
CA ARG A 188 4.18 6.91 -11.33
C ARG A 188 3.85 6.97 -12.81
N VAL A 189 2.65 6.51 -13.17
CA VAL A 189 2.06 6.71 -14.48
C VAL A 189 1.19 7.96 -14.44
N ILE A 190 1.53 8.96 -15.25
CA ILE A 190 0.77 10.20 -15.35
C ILE A 190 -0.35 9.99 -16.37
N PRO A 191 -1.64 10.13 -15.97
CA PRO A 191 -2.74 10.01 -16.91
C PRO A 191 -2.70 11.14 -17.95
N ALA A 192 -3.15 10.86 -19.17
CA ALA A 192 -3.44 11.93 -20.13
C ALA A 192 -4.48 12.87 -19.53
N TYR A 193 -4.23 14.18 -19.68
CA TYR A 193 -5.15 15.18 -19.14
C TYR A 193 -6.51 15.10 -19.82
N SER A 194 -7.57 15.15 -19.04
CA SER A 194 -8.96 15.26 -19.49
C SER A 194 -9.76 16.07 -18.49
N ASP A 195 -10.97 16.49 -18.88
CA ASP A 195 -11.90 17.18 -17.99
C ASP A 195 -12.65 16.24 -17.03
N ASP A 196 -12.33 14.94 -17.05
CA ASP A 196 -12.85 13.99 -16.07
C ASP A 196 -12.48 14.43 -14.65
N GLU A 197 -13.48 14.45 -13.77
CA GLU A 197 -13.30 14.96 -12.41
C GLU A 197 -12.20 14.21 -11.65
N ALA A 198 -12.09 12.89 -11.83
CA ALA A 198 -11.07 12.10 -11.16
C ALA A 198 -9.65 12.45 -11.66
N VAL A 199 -9.50 12.69 -12.97
CA VAL A 199 -8.22 13.11 -13.55
C VAL A 199 -7.83 14.49 -13.04
N VAL A 200 -8.75 15.46 -13.02
CA VAL A 200 -8.47 16.81 -12.51
C VAL A 200 -8.06 16.76 -11.03
N ILE A 201 -8.79 16.02 -10.19
CA ILE A 201 -8.46 15.86 -8.77
C ILE A 201 -7.08 15.20 -8.61
N TYR A 202 -6.75 14.23 -9.47
CA TYR A 202 -5.44 13.59 -9.42
C TYR A 202 -4.29 14.55 -9.80
N TYR A 203 -4.51 15.46 -10.75
CA TYR A 203 -3.54 16.52 -11.06
C TYR A 203 -3.38 17.49 -9.89
N GLU A 204 -4.46 17.89 -9.23
CA GLU A 204 -4.40 18.66 -7.99
C GLU A 204 -3.61 17.92 -6.88
N PHE A 205 -3.82 16.60 -6.76
CA PHE A 205 -3.05 15.75 -5.86
C PHE A 205 -1.55 15.74 -6.21
N MET A 206 -1.18 15.61 -7.48
CA MET A 206 0.23 15.62 -7.88
C MET A 206 0.92 16.94 -7.52
N ASP A 207 0.24 18.07 -7.70
CA ASP A 207 0.76 19.38 -7.29
C ASP A 207 0.89 19.49 -5.77
N PHE A 208 -0.12 19.04 -5.02
CA PHE A 208 -0.07 18.97 -3.57
C PHE A 208 1.06 18.05 -3.07
N TYR A 209 1.19 16.85 -3.66
CA TYR A 209 2.26 15.91 -3.31
C TYR A 209 3.66 16.47 -3.57
N ARG A 210 3.83 17.21 -4.65
CA ARG A 210 5.10 17.87 -4.99
C ARG A 210 5.55 18.85 -3.89
N LEU A 211 4.61 19.50 -3.22
CA LEU A 211 4.85 20.48 -2.16
C LEU A 211 4.97 19.81 -0.77
N SER A 212 4.16 18.81 -0.50
CA SER A 212 3.98 18.22 0.84
C SER A 212 4.68 16.88 1.04
N GLY A 213 4.87 16.09 -0.01
CA GLY A 213 5.30 14.70 0.10
C GLY A 213 4.24 13.74 0.70
N ILE A 214 3.00 14.21 0.93
CA ILE A 214 1.95 13.47 1.64
C ILE A 214 1.09 12.69 0.66
N TYR A 215 0.99 11.36 0.88
CA TYR A 215 0.19 10.43 0.06
C TYR A 215 -1.18 10.09 0.66
N GLN A 216 -1.40 10.40 1.93
CA GLN A 216 -2.54 9.89 2.72
C GLN A 216 -3.78 10.76 2.66
N VAL A 217 -3.72 11.89 1.94
CA VAL A 217 -4.84 12.84 1.83
C VAL A 217 -5.56 12.65 0.50
N TYR A 218 -6.88 12.51 0.56
CA TYR A 218 -7.74 12.35 -0.61
C TYR A 218 -8.93 13.29 -0.56
N PHE A 219 -9.31 13.79 -1.72
CA PHE A 219 -10.55 14.53 -1.91
C PHE A 219 -11.37 13.89 -3.03
N SER A 220 -12.70 13.96 -2.88
CA SER A 220 -13.65 13.47 -3.87
C SER A 220 -14.21 14.60 -4.75
N ARG A 221 -13.72 15.83 -4.56
CA ARG A 221 -14.17 17.02 -5.29
C ARG A 221 -12.99 17.92 -5.62
N ARG A 222 -13.07 18.62 -6.75
CA ARG A 222 -12.09 19.62 -7.19
C ARG A 222 -11.89 20.70 -6.14
N GLY A 223 -10.66 21.23 -6.04
CA GLY A 223 -10.27 22.31 -5.14
C GLY A 223 -10.13 21.91 -3.68
N GLY A 224 -10.18 20.61 -3.36
CA GLY A 224 -10.03 20.10 -1.99
C GLY A 224 -8.65 20.39 -1.42
N PHE A 225 -7.60 20.17 -2.19
CA PHE A 225 -6.22 20.43 -1.79
C PHE A 225 -5.94 21.90 -1.54
N ALA A 226 -6.42 22.79 -2.43
CA ALA A 226 -6.30 24.22 -2.24
C ALA A 226 -7.02 24.72 -0.98
N LYS A 227 -8.22 24.20 -0.69
CA LYS A 227 -8.96 24.50 0.54
C LYS A 227 -8.21 24.02 1.79
N LEU A 228 -7.58 22.86 1.74
CA LEU A 228 -6.77 22.36 2.84
C LEU A 228 -5.59 23.30 3.11
N GLN A 229 -4.81 23.68 2.09
CA GLN A 229 -3.70 24.60 2.22
C GLN A 229 -4.14 25.95 2.81
N ALA A 230 -5.23 26.52 2.29
CA ALA A 230 -5.79 27.77 2.80
C ALA A 230 -6.26 27.66 4.26
N ALA A 231 -6.91 26.55 4.64
CA ALA A 231 -7.34 26.32 6.03
C ALA A 231 -6.18 26.19 7.02
N LEU A 232 -5.01 25.75 6.55
CA LEU A 232 -3.77 25.70 7.34
C LEU A 232 -2.99 27.02 7.31
N GLY A 233 -3.47 28.03 6.58
CA GLY A 233 -2.82 29.33 6.43
C GLY A 233 -1.61 29.32 5.51
N PHE A 234 -1.50 28.33 4.62
CA PHE A 234 -0.41 28.20 3.67
C PHE A 234 -0.76 28.86 2.32
N ASP A 235 0.22 29.50 1.73
CA ASP A 235 0.12 29.95 0.34
C ASP A 235 0.09 28.77 -0.63
N PRO A 236 -0.47 28.89 -1.85
CA PRO A 236 -0.58 27.82 -2.82
C PRO A 236 0.75 27.12 -3.18
N ASP A 237 1.86 27.87 -3.11
CA ASP A 237 3.21 27.37 -3.43
C ASP A 237 4.04 27.01 -2.19
N HIS A 238 3.42 27.00 -1.02
CA HIS A 238 4.10 26.66 0.24
C HIS A 238 4.67 25.24 0.20
N VAL A 239 5.97 25.13 0.40
CA VAL A 239 6.66 23.83 0.54
C VAL A 239 6.61 23.42 2.01
N TRP A 240 6.02 22.27 2.27
CA TRP A 240 5.88 21.73 3.62
C TRP A 240 7.25 21.25 4.13
N THR A 241 7.59 21.61 5.34
CA THR A 241 8.81 21.20 6.05
C THR A 241 8.47 20.21 7.15
N GLU A 242 9.48 19.50 7.66
CA GLU A 242 9.33 18.53 8.75
C GLU A 242 9.21 19.20 10.14
N ASP A 243 9.23 20.52 10.23
CA ASP A 243 9.22 21.29 11.49
C ASP A 243 7.79 21.53 12.02
#